data_a5e1af0880f79058c18486da067db592
#
_entry.id   a5e1af0880f79058c18486da067db592
#
_cell.length_a   1.000
_cell.length_b   1.000
_cell.length_c   1.000
_cell.angle_alpha   90.00
_cell.angle_beta   90.00
_cell.angle_gamma   90.00
#
_symmetry.space_group_name_H-M   'P 1'
#
loop_
_entity.id
_entity.type
_entity.pdbx_description
1 polymer ?
#
loop_
_entity_poly.entity_id
_entity_poly.type
_entity_poly.pdbx_seq_one_letter_code
_entity_poly.pdbx_strand_id
1 'polypeptide(L)'
;MKKAFFLNGGSGRVFCAIPALEHYVKNVDPTAIIVAEAWMELFLTSPSLANNVYPMNHKNIFEDKLLDREIISPEPYRLNAYFNQKVNLIQAFDMLINETTDEIPKSKEFNLNIGKGDQVFGYNFTNEIKTNLKKQKVVVFQPFGSGAKMQGNFIIDETGRSFELSDVMKIIEELGKHYAVILMTDLKIPPPPGNKQLSVALPENINLLQWMAIIKASDYFLGCDSVGQHFANALKKPATVVIGATFPENISYPNNKDFTIIDGGKGKRTYSPIRISMDYFIERSNEELMVLSEDSFKRIIKSITDKLGKSTQKNSTYSPTIPETTNSCCPPVQVSNDLPFSKSIIANSLESKKV
;
A
#
# COMPACT_ATOMS: atom_id res chain seq x y z
N MET A 1 34.64 3.37 10.54
CA MET A 1 34.65 3.28 9.05
C MET A 1 33.34 3.88 8.55
N LYS A 2 33.32 4.62 7.43
CA LYS A 2 32.09 5.13 6.82
C LYS A 2 31.27 3.94 6.30
N LYS A 3 29.94 3.99 6.43
CA LYS A 3 29.06 2.88 6.04
C LYS A 3 28.33 3.12 4.74
N ALA A 4 28.05 2.04 4.03
CA ALA A 4 27.14 2.00 2.89
C ALA A 4 26.10 0.89 3.12
N PHE A 5 24.80 1.26 3.07
CA PHE A 5 23.68 0.34 3.28
C PHE A 5 23.08 -0.07 1.94
N PHE A 6 23.03 -1.36 1.69
CA PHE A 6 22.41 -1.94 0.49
C PHE A 6 21.02 -2.44 0.80
N LEU A 7 20.03 -1.95 0.06
CA LEU A 7 18.63 -2.35 0.21
C LEU A 7 18.12 -3.05 -1.04
N ASN A 8 17.52 -4.19 -0.83
CA ASN A 8 16.87 -4.98 -1.87
C ASN A 8 15.46 -5.42 -1.45
N GLY A 9 14.78 -6.10 -2.36
CA GLY A 9 13.48 -6.74 -2.10
C GLY A 9 12.27 -5.85 -2.43
N GLY A 10 11.11 -6.18 -1.86
CA GLY A 10 9.84 -5.52 -2.18
C GLY A 10 9.70 -4.12 -1.59
N SER A 11 8.78 -3.33 -2.16
CA SER A 11 8.53 -1.93 -1.76
C SER A 11 8.21 -1.76 -0.27
N GLY A 12 7.46 -2.68 0.33
CA GLY A 12 7.16 -2.65 1.77
C GLY A 12 8.41 -2.79 2.63
N ARG A 13 9.34 -3.68 2.23
CA ARG A 13 10.62 -3.86 2.91
C ARG A 13 11.49 -2.59 2.85
N VAL A 14 11.65 -2.02 1.64
CA VAL A 14 12.42 -0.80 1.46
C VAL A 14 11.81 0.36 2.25
N PHE A 15 10.49 0.51 2.19
CA PHE A 15 9.79 1.54 2.94
C PHE A 15 10.00 1.43 4.46
N CYS A 16 9.92 0.21 5.02
CA CYS A 16 10.13 -0.02 6.45
C CYS A 16 11.56 0.26 6.93
N ALA A 17 12.56 0.28 6.03
CA ALA A 17 13.93 0.65 6.37
C ALA A 17 14.16 2.17 6.50
N ILE A 18 13.32 3.00 5.86
CA ILE A 18 13.50 4.46 5.77
C ILE A 18 13.66 5.12 7.16
N PRO A 19 12.82 4.84 8.18
CA PRO A 19 12.95 5.48 9.48
C PRO A 19 14.29 5.22 10.17
N ALA A 20 14.81 4.00 10.04
CA ALA A 20 16.10 3.63 10.61
C ALA A 20 17.27 4.32 9.90
N LEU A 21 17.23 4.36 8.56
CA LEU A 21 18.22 5.06 7.74
C LEU A 21 18.20 6.57 7.98
N GLU A 22 17.01 7.15 8.08
CA GLU A 22 16.86 8.58 8.39
C GLU A 22 17.49 8.91 9.75
N HIS A 23 17.24 8.06 10.74
CA HIS A 23 17.87 8.23 12.05
C HIS A 23 19.39 8.12 11.98
N TYR A 24 19.91 7.11 11.26
CA TYR A 24 21.35 6.91 11.11
C TYR A 24 22.04 8.10 10.44
N VAL A 25 21.50 8.54 9.30
CA VAL A 25 22.08 9.71 8.57
C VAL A 25 22.01 10.99 9.37
N LYS A 26 20.94 11.21 10.14
CA LYS A 26 20.80 12.43 10.95
C LYS A 26 21.66 12.45 12.21
N ASN A 27 21.84 11.31 12.86
CA ASN A 27 22.36 11.29 14.23
C ASN A 27 23.69 10.54 14.37
N VAL A 28 24.08 9.70 13.40
CA VAL A 28 25.28 8.86 13.49
C VAL A 28 26.31 9.25 12.43
N ASP A 29 25.95 9.14 11.14
CA ASP A 29 26.88 9.48 10.06
C ASP A 29 26.13 10.14 8.88
N PRO A 30 26.21 11.48 8.75
CA PRO A 30 25.58 12.21 7.66
C PRO A 30 26.20 11.90 6.28
N THR A 31 27.36 11.23 6.25
CA THR A 31 28.05 10.83 5.02
C THR A 31 27.72 9.40 4.58
N ALA A 32 26.90 8.67 5.33
CA ALA A 32 26.51 7.30 4.98
C ALA A 32 25.84 7.26 3.61
N ILE A 33 26.11 6.20 2.85
CA ILE A 33 25.55 5.98 1.52
C ILE A 33 24.47 4.89 1.60
N ILE A 34 23.40 5.10 0.88
CA ILE A 34 22.31 4.13 0.75
C ILE A 34 22.21 3.75 -0.73
N VAL A 35 22.33 2.47 -1.03
CA VAL A 35 22.19 1.94 -2.38
C VAL A 35 20.92 1.10 -2.42
N ALA A 36 19.97 1.49 -3.25
CA ALA A 36 18.72 0.76 -3.43
C ALA A 36 18.67 0.06 -4.80
N GLU A 37 18.30 -1.21 -4.79
CA GLU A 37 18.11 -2.01 -6.00
C GLU A 37 16.89 -1.53 -6.79
N ALA A 38 15.82 -1.15 -6.07
CA ALA A 38 14.55 -0.69 -6.63
C ALA A 38 13.86 0.30 -5.67
N TRP A 39 12.74 0.86 -6.11
CA TRP A 39 11.83 1.69 -5.30
C TRP A 39 12.46 3.00 -4.81
N MET A 40 13.31 3.59 -5.65
CA MET A 40 14.01 4.85 -5.36
C MET A 40 13.07 5.99 -5.00
N GLU A 41 11.88 6.01 -5.61
CA GLU A 41 10.85 7.02 -5.35
C GLU A 41 10.40 7.07 -3.89
N LEU A 42 10.46 5.95 -3.16
CA LEU A 42 10.06 5.92 -1.73
C LEU A 42 10.95 6.80 -0.85
N PHE A 43 12.21 6.99 -1.22
CA PHE A 43 13.13 7.85 -0.46
C PHE A 43 12.82 9.35 -0.62
N LEU A 44 12.05 9.73 -1.65
CA LEU A 44 11.57 11.11 -1.80
C LEU A 44 10.62 11.53 -0.66
N THR A 45 10.06 10.55 0.06
CA THR A 45 9.26 10.82 1.26
C THR A 45 10.10 11.26 2.46
N SER A 46 11.44 11.12 2.42
CA SER A 46 12.37 11.53 3.47
C SER A 46 13.44 12.47 2.89
N PRO A 47 13.20 13.78 2.82
CA PRO A 47 14.12 14.74 2.22
C PRO A 47 15.52 14.75 2.84
N SER A 48 15.64 14.35 4.10
CA SER A 48 16.93 14.22 4.78
C SER A 48 17.85 13.15 4.17
N LEU A 49 17.31 12.22 3.39
CA LEU A 49 18.06 11.17 2.70
C LEU A 49 18.42 11.51 1.25
N ALA A 50 17.93 12.63 0.71
CA ALA A 50 18.02 12.94 -0.72
C ALA A 50 19.45 12.92 -1.29
N ASN A 51 20.44 13.32 -0.49
CA ASN A 51 21.85 13.35 -0.90
C ASN A 51 22.62 12.05 -0.61
N ASN A 52 21.98 11.10 0.02
CA ASN A 52 22.62 9.87 0.51
C ASN A 52 22.20 8.63 -0.28
N VAL A 53 21.12 8.72 -1.09
CA VAL A 53 20.52 7.56 -1.77
C VAL A 53 20.90 7.53 -3.24
N TYR A 54 21.34 6.36 -3.69
CA TYR A 54 21.77 6.10 -5.07
C TYR A 54 21.13 4.80 -5.58
N PRO A 55 20.74 4.74 -6.86
CA PRO A 55 20.33 3.47 -7.47
C PRO A 55 21.55 2.57 -7.68
N MET A 56 21.33 1.25 -7.66
CA MET A 56 22.40 0.27 -7.88
C MET A 56 23.15 0.46 -9.22
N ASN A 57 22.47 0.97 -10.22
CA ASN A 57 23.04 1.21 -11.56
C ASN A 57 23.61 2.65 -11.73
N HIS A 58 23.84 3.36 -10.63
CA HIS A 58 24.49 4.68 -10.69
C HIS A 58 25.89 4.55 -11.30
N LYS A 59 26.21 5.41 -12.28
CA LYS A 59 27.50 5.35 -12.99
C LYS A 59 28.65 5.55 -11.99
N ASN A 60 29.68 4.72 -12.09
CA ASN A 60 30.87 4.73 -11.24
C ASN A 60 30.54 4.68 -9.73
N ILE A 61 29.44 3.99 -9.35
CA ILE A 61 29.00 3.97 -7.94
C ILE A 61 30.08 3.43 -7.00
N PHE A 62 30.85 2.44 -7.48
CA PHE A 62 31.89 1.84 -6.66
C PHE A 62 33.01 2.86 -6.38
N GLU A 63 33.58 3.46 -7.41
CA GLU A 63 34.72 4.36 -7.31
C GLU A 63 34.36 5.67 -6.61
N ASP A 64 33.19 6.23 -6.94
CA ASP A 64 32.79 7.56 -6.47
C ASP A 64 32.12 7.52 -5.07
N LYS A 65 31.50 6.41 -4.71
CA LYS A 65 30.62 6.33 -3.53
C LYS A 65 30.95 5.23 -2.54
N LEU A 66 31.43 4.08 -2.99
CA LEU A 66 31.54 2.88 -2.16
C LEU A 66 32.97 2.55 -1.74
N LEU A 67 33.99 3.07 -2.45
CA LEU A 67 35.37 2.82 -2.11
C LEU A 67 35.65 3.28 -0.66
N ASP A 68 36.42 2.47 0.07
CA ASP A 68 36.77 2.67 1.49
C ASP A 68 35.58 2.71 2.47
N ARG A 69 34.43 2.16 2.12
CA ARG A 69 33.28 2.02 3.01
C ARG A 69 33.05 0.58 3.45
N GLU A 70 32.54 0.44 4.64
CA GLU A 70 31.97 -0.82 5.10
C GLU A 70 30.59 -1.02 4.45
N ILE A 71 30.44 -2.11 3.71
CA ILE A 71 29.17 -2.45 3.04
C ILE A 71 28.32 -3.31 3.97
N ILE A 72 27.12 -2.83 4.27
CA ILE A 72 26.14 -3.50 5.12
C ILE A 72 24.88 -3.77 4.30
N SER A 73 24.49 -5.05 4.23
CA SER A 73 23.20 -5.45 3.69
C SER A 73 22.29 -5.90 4.83
N PRO A 74 21.43 -5.04 5.38
CA PRO A 74 20.59 -5.39 6.51
C PRO A 74 19.55 -6.43 6.11
N GLU A 75 19.59 -7.60 6.79
CA GLU A 75 18.69 -8.72 6.52
C GLU A 75 17.79 -8.99 7.74
N PRO A 76 16.66 -8.28 7.87
CA PRO A 76 15.80 -8.36 9.05
C PRO A 76 15.23 -9.76 9.27
N TYR A 77 15.02 -10.54 8.21
CA TYR A 77 14.46 -11.90 8.30
C TYR A 77 15.40 -12.89 8.98
N ARG A 78 16.69 -12.56 9.15
CA ARG A 78 17.68 -13.37 9.86
C ARG A 78 17.94 -12.91 11.29
N LEU A 79 17.30 -11.79 11.69
CA LEU A 79 17.44 -11.28 13.04
C LEU A 79 16.68 -12.17 14.03
N ASN A 80 17.35 -12.62 15.09
CA ASN A 80 16.76 -13.51 16.09
C ASN A 80 15.48 -12.93 16.74
N ALA A 81 15.46 -11.62 17.02
CA ALA A 81 14.28 -10.97 17.56
C ALA A 81 13.09 -10.96 16.59
N TYR A 82 13.36 -10.80 15.28
CA TYR A 82 12.33 -10.90 14.25
C TYR A 82 11.85 -12.35 14.10
N PHE A 83 12.79 -13.30 14.04
CA PHE A 83 12.48 -14.72 13.97
C PHE A 83 11.56 -15.17 15.11
N ASN A 84 11.78 -14.67 16.31
CA ASN A 84 10.98 -14.99 17.50
C ASN A 84 9.75 -14.07 17.68
N GLN A 85 9.35 -13.34 16.65
CA GLN A 85 8.15 -12.49 16.65
C GLN A 85 8.13 -11.40 17.74
N LYS A 86 9.31 -10.96 18.18
CA LYS A 86 9.46 -9.94 19.23
C LYS A 86 9.47 -8.52 18.68
N VAL A 87 9.77 -8.38 17.38
CA VAL A 87 9.91 -7.08 16.70
C VAL A 87 9.21 -7.10 15.34
N ASN A 88 8.69 -5.97 14.93
CA ASN A 88 8.20 -5.77 13.59
C ASN A 88 9.34 -5.41 12.62
N LEU A 89 9.03 -5.29 11.34
CA LEU A 89 10.01 -5.05 10.30
C LEU A 89 10.76 -3.71 10.46
N ILE A 90 10.07 -2.65 10.92
CA ILE A 90 10.69 -1.33 11.18
C ILE A 90 11.71 -1.43 12.31
N GLN A 91 11.33 -2.10 13.42
CA GLN A 91 12.21 -2.30 14.56
C GLN A 91 13.40 -3.20 14.20
N ALA A 92 13.18 -4.21 13.38
CA ALA A 92 14.24 -5.11 12.92
C ALA A 92 15.29 -4.36 12.06
N PHE A 93 14.85 -3.47 11.18
CA PHE A 93 15.78 -2.60 10.46
C PHE A 93 16.52 -1.63 11.39
N ASP A 94 15.83 -1.09 12.40
CA ASP A 94 16.47 -0.19 13.37
C ASP A 94 17.57 -0.92 14.15
N MET A 95 17.31 -2.15 14.60
CA MET A 95 18.30 -2.97 15.27
C MET A 95 19.55 -3.23 14.42
N LEU A 96 19.36 -3.52 13.11
CA LEU A 96 20.45 -3.84 12.20
C LEU A 96 21.24 -2.60 11.71
N ILE A 97 20.57 -1.49 11.49
CA ILE A 97 21.17 -0.27 10.94
C ILE A 97 21.82 0.58 12.04
N ASN A 98 21.12 0.69 13.18
CA ASN A 98 21.56 1.52 14.30
C ASN A 98 22.22 0.70 15.43
N GLU A 99 22.43 -0.63 15.20
CA GLU A 99 23.16 -1.53 16.10
C GLU A 99 22.55 -1.60 17.53
N THR A 100 21.25 -1.49 17.62
CA THR A 100 20.50 -1.54 18.91
C THR A 100 20.17 -2.99 19.28
N THR A 101 21.17 -3.86 19.40
CA THR A 101 20.99 -5.32 19.51
C THR A 101 20.56 -5.81 20.88
N ASP A 102 20.85 -5.06 21.94
CA ASP A 102 20.63 -5.50 23.33
C ASP A 102 19.25 -5.19 23.86
N GLU A 103 18.56 -4.20 23.27
CA GLU A 103 17.20 -3.81 23.66
C GLU A 103 16.30 -3.71 22.44
N ILE A 104 15.05 -4.18 22.59
CA ILE A 104 14.04 -4.02 21.56
C ILE A 104 13.73 -2.53 21.41
N PRO A 105 14.03 -1.90 20.27
CA PRO A 105 13.82 -0.49 20.10
C PRO A 105 12.34 -0.15 20.06
N LYS A 106 11.98 1.06 20.50
CA LYS A 106 10.67 1.60 20.18
C LYS A 106 10.53 1.72 18.67
N SER A 107 9.33 1.41 18.16
CA SER A 107 9.07 1.58 16.72
C SER A 107 9.31 3.03 16.33
N LYS A 108 10.19 3.25 15.34
CA LYS A 108 10.42 4.59 14.81
C LYS A 108 9.24 5.05 13.98
N GLU A 109 8.86 6.31 14.13
CA GLU A 109 7.82 6.93 13.33
C GLU A 109 8.36 7.38 11.97
N PHE A 110 7.49 7.34 10.97
CA PHE A 110 7.79 7.90 9.66
C PHE A 110 7.66 9.42 9.69
N ASN A 111 8.66 10.11 9.20
CA ASN A 111 8.62 11.55 8.94
C ASN A 111 8.32 11.79 7.46
N LEU A 112 7.07 11.51 7.05
CA LEU A 112 6.70 11.52 5.65
C LEU A 112 6.51 12.92 5.08
N ASN A 113 7.18 13.18 3.98
CA ASN A 113 6.97 14.35 3.14
C ASN A 113 6.46 13.89 1.76
N ILE A 114 5.15 13.90 1.57
CA ILE A 114 4.55 13.62 0.26
C ILE A 114 4.59 14.94 -0.54
N GLY A 115 5.08 14.88 -1.78
CA GLY A 115 5.15 16.02 -2.67
C GLY A 115 3.80 16.72 -2.86
N LYS A 116 3.79 18.04 -3.00
CA LYS A 116 2.54 18.80 -3.17
C LYS A 116 1.75 18.32 -4.40
N GLY A 117 2.43 18.02 -5.50
CA GLY A 117 1.80 17.49 -6.72
C GLY A 117 1.05 16.18 -6.46
N ASP A 118 1.70 15.23 -5.76
CA ASP A 118 1.06 13.95 -5.41
C ASP A 118 -0.11 14.15 -4.45
N GLN A 119 0.01 15.07 -3.48
CA GLN A 119 -1.10 15.37 -2.56
C GLN A 119 -2.31 15.93 -3.30
N VAL A 120 -2.10 16.86 -4.24
CA VAL A 120 -3.18 17.44 -5.08
C VAL A 120 -3.78 16.33 -5.96
N PHE A 121 -2.94 15.51 -6.56
CA PHE A 121 -3.39 14.36 -7.35
C PHE A 121 -4.30 13.43 -6.52
N GLY A 122 -3.82 12.96 -5.36
CA GLY A 122 -4.59 12.06 -4.49
C GLY A 122 -5.92 12.65 -4.03
N TYR A 123 -5.94 13.94 -3.68
CA TYR A 123 -7.15 14.65 -3.29
C TYR A 123 -8.17 14.77 -4.45
N ASN A 124 -7.72 15.20 -5.62
CA ASN A 124 -8.58 15.37 -6.79
C ASN A 124 -9.13 14.02 -7.26
N PHE A 125 -8.26 13.01 -7.34
CA PHE A 125 -8.63 11.67 -7.72
C PHE A 125 -9.70 11.08 -6.79
N THR A 126 -9.50 11.14 -5.48
CA THR A 126 -10.49 10.61 -4.52
C THR A 126 -11.82 11.36 -4.57
N ASN A 127 -11.81 12.69 -4.79
CA ASN A 127 -13.04 13.47 -4.94
C ASN A 127 -13.79 13.16 -6.24
N GLU A 128 -13.06 12.97 -7.34
CA GLU A 128 -13.65 12.54 -8.61
C GLU A 128 -14.35 11.18 -8.43
N ILE A 129 -13.69 10.21 -7.80
CA ILE A 129 -14.28 8.90 -7.53
C ILE A 129 -15.52 9.00 -6.62
N LYS A 130 -15.47 9.82 -5.57
CA LYS A 130 -16.66 10.11 -4.73
C LYS A 130 -17.84 10.62 -5.56
N THR A 131 -17.57 11.56 -6.44
CA THR A 131 -18.59 12.17 -7.30
C THR A 131 -19.16 11.16 -8.30
N ASN A 132 -18.29 10.45 -9.02
CA ASN A 132 -18.67 9.49 -10.05
C ASN A 132 -19.48 8.32 -9.48
N LEU A 133 -19.09 7.82 -8.32
CA LEU A 133 -19.78 6.71 -7.64
C LEU A 133 -20.89 7.18 -6.69
N LYS A 134 -21.11 8.50 -6.56
CA LYS A 134 -22.12 9.11 -5.66
C LYS A 134 -21.97 8.63 -4.21
N LYS A 135 -20.74 8.58 -3.71
CA LYS A 135 -20.40 8.13 -2.35
C LYS A 135 -19.68 9.23 -1.59
N GLN A 136 -19.91 9.30 -0.27
CA GLN A 136 -19.26 10.32 0.59
C GLN A 136 -17.91 9.86 1.12
N LYS A 137 -17.69 8.56 1.25
CA LYS A 137 -16.50 7.94 1.85
C LYS A 137 -15.80 7.03 0.85
N VAL A 138 -14.47 7.00 0.96
CA VAL A 138 -13.59 6.18 0.10
C VAL A 138 -12.86 5.15 0.94
N VAL A 139 -12.90 3.90 0.48
CA VAL A 139 -12.06 2.80 0.98
C VAL A 139 -11.06 2.43 -0.10
N VAL A 140 -9.77 2.49 0.20
CA VAL A 140 -8.73 1.91 -0.66
C VAL A 140 -8.59 0.46 -0.28
N PHE A 141 -8.67 -0.45 -1.26
CA PHE A 141 -8.53 -1.89 -1.05
C PHE A 141 -7.35 -2.44 -1.85
N GLN A 142 -6.34 -2.97 -1.15
CA GLN A 142 -5.21 -3.69 -1.74
C GLN A 142 -5.35 -5.19 -1.47
N PRO A 143 -5.98 -5.96 -2.38
CA PRO A 143 -6.24 -7.38 -2.13
C PRO A 143 -5.04 -8.28 -2.43
N PHE A 144 -4.05 -7.81 -3.21
CA PHE A 144 -2.99 -8.66 -3.74
C PHE A 144 -1.61 -8.19 -3.30
N GLY A 145 -0.77 -9.16 -2.94
CA GLY A 145 0.65 -8.95 -2.73
C GLY A 145 1.42 -8.87 -4.05
N SER A 146 2.69 -8.47 -3.98
CA SER A 146 3.56 -8.35 -5.17
C SER A 146 3.89 -9.68 -5.86
N GLY A 147 3.60 -10.83 -5.22
CA GLY A 147 3.75 -12.16 -5.79
C GLY A 147 2.56 -12.63 -6.62
N ALA A 148 1.45 -11.90 -6.58
CA ALA A 148 0.23 -12.28 -7.27
C ALA A 148 0.37 -12.19 -8.80
N LYS A 149 -0.12 -13.22 -9.48
CA LYS A 149 -0.14 -13.31 -10.95
C LYS A 149 -1.51 -13.82 -11.42
N MET A 150 -1.97 -13.30 -12.54
CA MET A 150 -3.14 -13.85 -13.22
C MET A 150 -2.77 -15.10 -14.00
N GLN A 151 -3.50 -16.19 -13.80
CA GLN A 151 -3.45 -17.40 -14.61
C GLN A 151 -4.87 -17.79 -15.06
N GLY A 152 -5.21 -17.42 -16.28
CA GLY A 152 -6.60 -17.51 -16.74
C GLY A 152 -7.52 -16.62 -15.88
N ASN A 153 -8.53 -17.24 -15.26
CA ASN A 153 -9.47 -16.56 -14.36
C ASN A 153 -9.10 -16.67 -12.88
N PHE A 154 -7.92 -17.16 -12.55
CA PHE A 154 -7.47 -17.36 -11.19
C PHE A 154 -6.31 -16.43 -10.86
N ILE A 155 -6.19 -16.08 -9.59
CA ILE A 155 -5.02 -15.39 -9.05
C ILE A 155 -4.19 -16.42 -8.31
N ILE A 156 -2.92 -16.52 -8.69
CA ILE A 156 -1.94 -17.37 -8.02
C ILE A 156 -0.94 -16.46 -7.31
N ASP A 157 -0.74 -16.71 -6.04
CA ASP A 157 0.28 -16.03 -5.23
C ASP A 157 1.04 -17.04 -4.38
N GLU A 158 2.20 -17.46 -4.87
CA GLU A 158 3.09 -18.40 -4.17
C GLU A 158 3.53 -17.88 -2.79
N THR A 159 3.33 -16.59 -2.52
CA THR A 159 3.65 -16.01 -1.21
C THR A 159 2.55 -16.19 -0.17
N GLY A 160 1.36 -16.67 -0.57
CA GLY A 160 0.21 -16.90 0.31
C GLY A 160 -0.29 -15.64 1.01
N ARG A 161 -0.22 -14.46 0.34
CA ARG A 161 -0.62 -13.17 0.92
C ARG A 161 -1.83 -12.54 0.26
N SER A 162 -2.21 -13.01 -0.92
CA SER A 162 -3.29 -12.45 -1.72
C SER A 162 -4.65 -13.06 -1.38
N PHE A 163 -5.68 -12.23 -1.43
CA PHE A 163 -7.06 -12.70 -1.31
C PHE A 163 -7.45 -13.56 -2.53
N GLU A 164 -8.36 -14.49 -2.32
CA GLU A 164 -9.06 -15.15 -3.40
C GLU A 164 -9.92 -14.16 -4.20
N LEU A 165 -9.96 -14.30 -5.52
CA LEU A 165 -10.71 -13.38 -6.39
C LEU A 165 -12.20 -13.34 -6.04
N SER A 166 -12.77 -14.48 -5.68
CA SER A 166 -14.18 -14.59 -5.25
C SER A 166 -14.45 -13.77 -3.99
N ASP A 167 -13.51 -13.75 -3.03
CA ASP A 167 -13.63 -12.96 -1.81
C ASP A 167 -13.45 -11.47 -2.08
N VAL A 168 -12.52 -11.11 -2.99
CA VAL A 168 -12.36 -9.73 -3.45
C VAL A 168 -13.67 -9.19 -4.02
N MET A 169 -14.34 -9.97 -4.90
CA MET A 169 -15.61 -9.56 -5.50
C MET A 169 -16.72 -9.40 -4.46
N LYS A 170 -16.84 -10.33 -3.50
CA LYS A 170 -17.81 -10.23 -2.40
C LYS A 170 -17.58 -8.98 -1.54
N ILE A 171 -16.31 -8.68 -1.22
CA ILE A 171 -15.93 -7.49 -0.44
C ILE A 171 -16.30 -6.22 -1.20
N ILE A 172 -15.95 -6.11 -2.48
CA ILE A 172 -16.27 -4.94 -3.31
C ILE A 172 -17.80 -4.77 -3.42
N GLU A 173 -18.55 -5.83 -3.64
CA GLU A 173 -20.01 -5.77 -3.72
C GLU A 173 -20.62 -5.26 -2.41
N GLU A 174 -20.16 -5.75 -1.26
CA GLU A 174 -20.70 -5.33 0.03
C GLU A 174 -20.30 -3.90 0.40
N LEU A 175 -19.01 -3.54 0.25
CA LEU A 175 -18.53 -2.19 0.53
C LEU A 175 -19.11 -1.16 -0.43
N GLY A 176 -19.28 -1.51 -1.70
CA GLY A 176 -19.83 -0.65 -2.75
C GLY A 176 -21.27 -0.19 -2.47
N LYS A 177 -22.01 -0.87 -1.60
CA LYS A 177 -23.33 -0.41 -1.14
C LYS A 177 -23.25 0.92 -0.40
N HIS A 178 -22.17 1.16 0.32
CA HIS A 178 -22.01 2.30 1.23
C HIS A 178 -20.87 3.26 0.87
N TYR A 179 -19.80 2.76 0.27
CA TYR A 179 -18.55 3.48 0.04
C TYR A 179 -18.13 3.44 -1.42
N ALA A 180 -17.33 4.41 -1.84
CA ALA A 180 -16.55 4.30 -3.06
C ALA A 180 -15.34 3.40 -2.77
N VAL A 181 -15.11 2.39 -3.59
CA VAL A 181 -13.96 1.48 -3.45
C VAL A 181 -12.93 1.82 -4.52
N ILE A 182 -11.67 2.03 -4.12
CA ILE A 182 -10.54 2.17 -5.04
C ILE A 182 -9.68 0.93 -4.88
N LEU A 183 -9.52 0.17 -5.96
CA LEU A 183 -8.75 -1.06 -5.93
C LEU A 183 -7.28 -0.77 -6.26
N MET A 184 -6.41 -1.03 -5.29
CA MET A 184 -4.95 -0.87 -5.45
C MET A 184 -4.35 -2.16 -5.98
N THR A 185 -4.24 -2.27 -7.29
CA THR A 185 -3.66 -3.41 -7.98
C THR A 185 -3.20 -3.04 -9.39
N ASP A 186 -2.15 -3.72 -9.87
CA ASP A 186 -1.71 -3.67 -11.27
C ASP A 186 -2.27 -4.85 -12.08
N LEU A 187 -3.01 -5.77 -11.44
CA LEU A 187 -3.60 -6.91 -12.11
C LEU A 187 -4.90 -6.51 -12.82
N LYS A 188 -5.06 -6.96 -14.06
CA LYS A 188 -6.30 -6.83 -14.80
C LYS A 188 -7.31 -7.87 -14.29
N ILE A 189 -8.24 -7.43 -13.48
CA ILE A 189 -9.26 -8.30 -12.90
C ILE A 189 -10.37 -8.52 -13.91
N PRO A 190 -10.81 -9.77 -14.11
CA PRO A 190 -11.94 -10.06 -14.99
C PRO A 190 -13.22 -9.40 -14.46
N PRO A 191 -14.14 -8.98 -15.36
CA PRO A 191 -15.42 -8.43 -14.93
C PRO A 191 -16.21 -9.48 -14.14
N PRO A 192 -17.02 -9.05 -13.17
CA PRO A 192 -17.86 -9.97 -12.39
C PRO A 192 -18.84 -10.72 -13.29
N PRO A 193 -19.12 -11.98 -12.97
CA PRO A 193 -20.10 -12.75 -13.72
C PRO A 193 -21.49 -12.10 -13.66
N GLY A 194 -22.21 -12.11 -14.79
CA GLY A 194 -23.59 -11.60 -14.88
C GLY A 194 -23.71 -10.09 -15.12
N ASN A 195 -22.74 -9.43 -15.71
CA ASN A 195 -22.76 -7.99 -16.05
C ASN A 195 -23.16 -7.05 -14.89
N LYS A 196 -22.88 -7.44 -13.65
CA LYS A 196 -23.06 -6.55 -12.51
C LYS A 196 -22.06 -5.41 -12.58
N GLN A 197 -22.54 -4.20 -12.64
CA GLN A 197 -21.71 -3.02 -12.51
C GLN A 197 -21.27 -2.86 -11.04
N LEU A 198 -19.99 -3.10 -10.75
CA LEU A 198 -19.43 -2.89 -9.43
C LEU A 198 -19.10 -1.39 -9.24
N SER A 199 -19.40 -0.86 -8.04
CA SER A 199 -19.04 0.51 -7.67
C SER A 199 -17.57 0.57 -7.23
N VAL A 200 -16.66 0.31 -8.16
CA VAL A 200 -15.22 0.25 -7.92
C VAL A 200 -14.46 1.07 -8.95
N ALA A 201 -13.40 1.75 -8.52
CA ALA A 201 -12.44 2.40 -9.38
C ALA A 201 -11.17 1.55 -9.47
N LEU A 202 -10.67 1.37 -10.69
CA LEU A 202 -9.45 0.65 -11.05
C LEU A 202 -8.49 1.62 -11.73
N PRO A 203 -7.69 2.39 -10.98
CA PRO A 203 -6.74 3.31 -11.57
C PRO A 203 -5.56 2.56 -12.19
N GLU A 204 -5.13 3.01 -13.36
CA GLU A 204 -3.98 2.46 -14.07
C GLU A 204 -2.77 3.41 -14.00
N ASN A 205 -1.57 2.84 -14.09
CA ASN A 205 -0.31 3.61 -14.14
C ASN A 205 -0.08 4.55 -12.94
N ILE A 206 -0.49 4.14 -11.76
CA ILE A 206 -0.31 4.89 -10.51
C ILE A 206 1.01 4.45 -9.85
N ASN A 207 1.93 5.38 -9.64
CA ASN A 207 3.17 5.09 -8.91
C ASN A 207 2.95 5.03 -7.39
N LEU A 208 3.96 4.57 -6.64
CA LEU A 208 3.81 4.37 -5.19
C LEU A 208 3.58 5.67 -4.40
N LEU A 209 4.13 6.81 -4.83
CA LEU A 209 3.90 8.10 -4.18
C LEU A 209 2.46 8.59 -4.40
N GLN A 210 1.93 8.37 -5.59
CA GLN A 210 0.53 8.65 -5.90
C GLN A 210 -0.41 7.72 -5.12
N TRP A 211 -0.09 6.41 -5.00
CA TRP A 211 -0.84 5.50 -4.13
C TRP A 211 -0.82 5.95 -2.66
N MET A 212 0.33 6.38 -2.17
CA MET A 212 0.44 6.95 -0.82
C MET A 212 -0.45 8.18 -0.65
N ALA A 213 -0.50 9.07 -1.65
CA ALA A 213 -1.35 10.25 -1.63
C ALA A 213 -2.86 9.90 -1.71
N ILE A 214 -3.24 8.91 -2.51
CA ILE A 214 -4.62 8.37 -2.56
C ILE A 214 -5.01 7.81 -1.19
N ILE A 215 -4.16 6.99 -0.57
CA ILE A 215 -4.41 6.45 0.79
C ILE A 215 -4.53 7.61 1.80
N LYS A 216 -3.68 8.64 1.70
CA LYS A 216 -3.77 9.83 2.55
C LYS A 216 -5.13 10.54 2.41
N ALA A 217 -5.64 10.67 1.19
CA ALA A 217 -6.90 11.33 0.89
C ALA A 217 -8.14 10.46 1.13
N SER A 218 -7.99 9.12 1.23
CA SER A 218 -9.07 8.19 1.50
C SER A 218 -9.53 8.23 2.96
N ASP A 219 -10.64 7.58 3.27
CA ASP A 219 -11.18 7.50 4.63
C ASP A 219 -10.75 6.22 5.37
N TYR A 220 -10.43 5.15 4.64
CA TYR A 220 -10.06 3.85 5.21
C TYR A 220 -9.18 3.05 4.26
N PHE A 221 -8.33 2.20 4.83
CA PHE A 221 -7.55 1.22 4.08
C PHE A 221 -7.97 -0.21 4.45
N LEU A 222 -8.16 -1.04 3.44
CA LEU A 222 -8.31 -2.50 3.56
C LEU A 222 -7.22 -3.16 2.74
N GLY A 223 -6.57 -4.19 3.25
CA GLY A 223 -5.58 -4.88 2.44
C GLY A 223 -5.05 -6.17 3.03
N CYS A 224 -4.09 -6.73 2.30
CA CYS A 224 -3.28 -7.87 2.71
C CYS A 224 -1.90 -7.41 3.24
N ASP A 225 -1.03 -8.37 3.54
CA ASP A 225 0.39 -8.11 3.83
C ASP A 225 1.11 -7.61 2.57
N SER A 226 1.08 -6.30 2.37
CA SER A 226 1.72 -5.59 1.27
C SER A 226 2.04 -4.14 1.66
N VAL A 227 2.65 -3.36 0.74
CA VAL A 227 3.14 -2.00 1.01
C VAL A 227 2.07 -1.04 1.50
N GLY A 228 0.82 -1.19 1.06
CA GLY A 228 -0.28 -0.30 1.42
C GLY A 228 -0.58 -0.25 2.92
N GLN A 229 -0.44 -1.37 3.65
CA GLN A 229 -0.60 -1.36 5.11
C GLN A 229 0.47 -0.49 5.79
N HIS A 230 1.70 -0.50 5.27
CA HIS A 230 2.79 0.33 5.81
C HIS A 230 2.54 1.82 5.52
N PHE A 231 2.02 2.14 4.34
CA PHE A 231 1.57 3.49 4.02
C PHE A 231 0.43 3.94 4.93
N ALA A 232 -0.59 3.09 5.13
CA ALA A 232 -1.71 3.39 6.02
C ALA A 232 -1.23 3.65 7.46
N ASN A 233 -0.31 2.84 7.99
CA ASN A 233 0.26 3.05 9.31
C ASN A 233 1.04 4.36 9.40
N ALA A 234 1.94 4.63 8.45
CA ALA A 234 2.74 5.83 8.41
C ALA A 234 1.90 7.11 8.29
N LEU A 235 0.76 7.03 7.61
CA LEU A 235 -0.22 8.11 7.43
C LEU A 235 -1.26 8.20 8.56
N LYS A 236 -1.16 7.33 9.58
CA LYS A 236 -2.13 7.25 10.69
C LYS A 236 -3.57 7.03 10.18
N LYS A 237 -3.72 6.24 9.11
CA LYS A 237 -4.99 5.92 8.47
C LYS A 237 -5.60 4.69 9.15
N PRO A 238 -6.89 4.70 9.51
CA PRO A 238 -7.54 3.50 10.02
C PRO A 238 -7.54 2.41 8.94
N ALA A 239 -7.28 1.16 9.38
CA ALA A 239 -7.08 0.07 8.46
C ALA A 239 -7.60 -1.27 8.97
N THR A 240 -7.99 -2.14 8.04
CA THR A 240 -8.13 -3.58 8.27
C THR A 240 -7.13 -4.32 7.41
N VAL A 241 -6.36 -5.21 8.00
CA VAL A 241 -5.35 -6.01 7.30
C VAL A 241 -5.61 -7.48 7.55
N VAL A 242 -5.70 -8.26 6.46
CA VAL A 242 -5.81 -9.71 6.53
C VAL A 242 -4.43 -10.31 6.30
N ILE A 243 -4.02 -11.20 7.19
CA ILE A 243 -2.71 -11.82 7.18
C ILE A 243 -2.87 -13.34 7.14
N GLY A 244 -2.24 -13.97 6.17
CA GLY A 244 -2.23 -15.43 5.99
C GLY A 244 -0.90 -16.05 6.41
N ALA A 245 0.03 -16.14 5.47
CA ALA A 245 1.29 -16.87 5.63
C ALA A 245 2.32 -16.20 6.56
N THR A 246 2.23 -14.90 6.77
CA THR A 246 3.15 -14.13 7.63
C THR A 246 2.61 -13.94 9.04
N PHE A 247 3.45 -13.50 9.98
CA PHE A 247 3.04 -13.26 11.37
C PHE A 247 2.67 -11.80 11.59
N PRO A 248 1.50 -11.51 12.19
CA PRO A 248 1.07 -10.14 12.46
C PRO A 248 2.09 -9.30 13.23
N GLU A 249 2.76 -9.88 14.20
CA GLU A 249 3.76 -9.24 15.06
C GLU A 249 4.97 -8.74 14.26
N ASN A 250 5.33 -9.46 13.19
CA ASN A 250 6.47 -9.13 12.34
C ASN A 250 6.13 -8.12 11.26
N ILE A 251 4.97 -8.27 10.61
CA ILE A 251 4.70 -7.57 9.35
C ILE A 251 3.65 -6.49 9.46
N SER A 252 2.90 -6.46 10.57
CA SER A 252 1.80 -5.52 10.73
C SER A 252 1.91 -4.76 12.07
N TYR A 253 0.81 -4.19 12.52
CA TYR A 253 0.78 -3.25 13.63
C TYR A 253 -0.28 -3.62 14.67
N PRO A 254 -0.15 -4.76 15.38
CA PRO A 254 -1.18 -5.23 16.32
C PRO A 254 -1.41 -4.28 17.50
N ASN A 255 -0.41 -3.46 17.84
CA ASN A 255 -0.51 -2.48 18.92
C ASN A 255 -1.08 -1.12 18.46
N ASN A 256 -1.39 -0.95 17.17
CA ASN A 256 -2.02 0.26 16.66
C ASN A 256 -3.54 0.13 16.80
N LYS A 257 -4.15 0.96 17.66
CA LYS A 257 -5.60 0.96 17.93
C LYS A 257 -6.48 1.27 16.72
N ASP A 258 -5.92 1.87 15.68
CA ASP A 258 -6.61 2.18 14.44
C ASP A 258 -6.48 1.05 13.40
N PHE A 259 -5.77 -0.04 13.75
CA PHE A 259 -5.62 -1.23 12.92
C PHE A 259 -6.45 -2.40 13.44
N THR A 260 -7.28 -2.96 12.58
CA THR A 260 -7.93 -4.26 12.81
C THR A 260 -7.17 -5.31 12.03
N ILE A 261 -6.59 -6.29 12.75
CA ILE A 261 -5.88 -7.40 12.11
C ILE A 261 -6.75 -8.64 12.14
N ILE A 262 -6.90 -9.26 10.98
CA ILE A 262 -7.57 -10.54 10.80
C ILE A 262 -6.51 -11.57 10.44
N ASP A 263 -6.17 -12.40 11.39
CA ASP A 263 -5.16 -13.43 11.26
C ASP A 263 -5.79 -14.74 10.77
N GLY A 264 -5.81 -14.95 9.46
CA GLY A 264 -6.31 -16.16 8.80
C GLY A 264 -5.39 -17.37 9.01
N GLY A 265 -4.12 -17.13 9.31
CA GLY A 265 -3.12 -18.17 9.52
C GLY A 265 -2.97 -18.66 10.96
N LYS A 266 -3.70 -18.08 11.92
CA LYS A 266 -3.54 -18.42 13.34
C LYS A 266 -3.75 -19.92 13.61
N GLY A 267 -2.71 -20.57 14.11
CA GLY A 267 -2.73 -22.00 14.43
C GLY A 267 -2.72 -22.93 13.22
N LYS A 268 -2.63 -22.39 11.99
CA LYS A 268 -2.62 -23.19 10.75
C LYS A 268 -1.35 -22.98 9.92
N ARG A 269 -0.65 -21.84 10.11
CA ARG A 269 0.49 -21.51 9.26
C ARG A 269 1.65 -22.44 9.54
N THR A 270 2.23 -22.95 8.47
CA THR A 270 3.51 -23.61 8.54
C THR A 270 4.60 -22.55 8.60
N TYR A 271 5.58 -22.77 9.44
CA TYR A 271 6.66 -21.84 9.70
C TYR A 271 7.50 -21.62 8.43
N SER A 272 7.21 -20.55 7.71
CA SER A 272 7.92 -20.28 6.46
C SER A 272 8.12 -18.80 6.11
N PRO A 273 7.93 -17.82 6.99
CA PRO A 273 8.11 -16.43 6.57
C PRO A 273 9.56 -16.00 6.52
N ILE A 274 10.48 -16.85 6.97
CA ILE A 274 11.86 -16.45 7.18
C ILE A 274 12.69 -17.02 6.05
N ARG A 275 13.19 -16.14 5.23
CA ARG A 275 14.18 -16.45 4.21
C ARG A 275 15.52 -16.72 4.88
N ILE A 276 15.75 -17.96 5.28
CA ILE A 276 17.05 -18.40 5.78
C ILE A 276 18.07 -18.46 4.63
N SER A 277 17.59 -18.76 3.43
CA SER A 277 18.37 -18.69 2.19
C SER A 277 17.59 -17.97 1.11
N MET A 278 18.26 -17.11 0.33
CA MET A 278 17.68 -16.47 -0.85
C MET A 278 17.49 -17.44 -2.02
N ASP A 279 18.17 -18.59 -1.97
CA ASP A 279 18.31 -19.52 -3.09
C ASP A 279 17.29 -20.65 -3.08
N TYR A 280 16.51 -20.79 -1.98
CA TYR A 280 15.52 -21.86 -1.87
C TYR A 280 14.12 -21.31 -1.82
N PHE A 281 13.35 -21.61 -2.84
CA PHE A 281 11.89 -21.55 -2.77
C PHE A 281 11.44 -22.67 -1.83
N ILE A 282 11.16 -22.32 -0.60
CA ILE A 282 10.44 -23.23 0.29
C ILE A 282 9.02 -23.28 -0.25
N GLU A 283 8.54 -24.47 -0.63
CA GLU A 283 7.14 -24.66 -0.97
C GLU A 283 6.28 -24.10 0.16
N ARG A 284 5.52 -23.06 -0.16
CA ARG A 284 4.63 -22.43 0.79
C ARG A 284 3.25 -23.03 0.64
N SER A 285 2.97 -24.05 1.41
CA SER A 285 1.66 -24.69 1.49
C SER A 285 0.65 -23.86 2.32
N ASN A 286 0.65 -22.55 2.14
CA ASN A 286 -0.17 -21.63 2.96
C ASN A 286 -1.22 -20.88 2.13
N GLU A 287 -1.55 -21.35 0.94
CA GLU A 287 -2.48 -20.65 0.01
C GLU A 287 -3.88 -20.51 0.61
N GLU A 288 -4.36 -21.55 1.30
CA GLU A 288 -5.69 -21.57 1.91
C GLU A 288 -5.85 -20.57 3.08
N LEU A 289 -4.77 -20.02 3.61
CA LEU A 289 -4.82 -19.12 4.76
C LEU A 289 -5.43 -17.75 4.43
N MET A 290 -5.53 -17.42 3.15
CA MET A 290 -6.16 -16.18 2.68
C MET A 290 -7.59 -16.37 2.17
N VAL A 291 -8.12 -17.60 2.20
CA VAL A 291 -9.53 -17.87 1.94
C VAL A 291 -10.36 -17.39 3.14
N LEU A 292 -11.30 -16.51 2.91
CA LEU A 292 -12.08 -15.91 3.98
C LEU A 292 -13.19 -16.85 4.48
N SER A 293 -13.19 -17.11 5.78
CA SER A 293 -14.39 -17.63 6.42
C SER A 293 -15.48 -16.56 6.48
N GLU A 294 -16.73 -16.99 6.61
CA GLU A 294 -17.87 -16.08 6.81
C GLU A 294 -17.69 -15.15 8.02
N ASP A 295 -17.06 -15.64 9.09
CA ASP A 295 -16.72 -14.81 10.25
C ASP A 295 -15.67 -13.75 9.92
N SER A 296 -14.60 -14.13 9.22
CA SER A 296 -13.57 -13.18 8.77
C SER A 296 -14.15 -12.12 7.84
N PHE A 297 -14.99 -12.50 6.90
CA PHE A 297 -15.70 -11.58 6.03
C PHE A 297 -16.56 -10.59 6.84
N LYS A 298 -17.40 -11.07 7.75
CA LYS A 298 -18.21 -10.22 8.62
C LYS A 298 -17.38 -9.28 9.47
N ARG A 299 -16.25 -9.74 9.99
CA ARG A 299 -15.32 -8.91 10.78
C ARG A 299 -14.69 -7.80 9.94
N ILE A 300 -14.32 -8.07 8.66
CA ILE A 300 -13.83 -7.05 7.74
C ILE A 300 -14.88 -5.97 7.55
N ILE A 301 -16.09 -6.35 7.17
CA ILE A 301 -17.16 -5.39 6.90
C ILE A 301 -17.51 -4.61 8.18
N LYS A 302 -17.61 -5.29 9.31
CA LYS A 302 -17.91 -4.66 10.60
C LYS A 302 -16.87 -3.63 10.99
N SER A 303 -15.56 -3.94 10.88
CA SER A 303 -14.49 -3.00 11.27
C SER A 303 -14.53 -1.70 10.46
N ILE A 304 -14.86 -1.79 9.16
CA ILE A 304 -15.00 -0.62 8.29
C ILE A 304 -16.26 0.17 8.64
N THR A 305 -17.39 -0.54 8.81
CA THR A 305 -18.66 0.13 9.09
C THR A 305 -18.72 0.76 10.48
N ASP A 306 -18.09 0.15 11.48
CA ASP A 306 -17.99 0.74 12.84
C ASP A 306 -17.17 2.04 12.80
N LYS A 307 -16.13 2.12 11.96
CA LYS A 307 -15.29 3.31 11.86
C LYS A 307 -15.87 4.41 10.98
N LEU A 308 -16.50 4.06 9.87
CA LEU A 308 -17.00 5.01 8.87
C LEU A 308 -18.48 5.35 8.98
N GLY A 309 -19.27 4.50 9.64
CA GLY A 309 -20.74 4.54 9.61
C GLY A 309 -21.30 4.05 8.27
N LYS A 310 -22.51 3.54 8.27
CA LYS A 310 -23.21 3.21 7.02
C LYS A 310 -23.77 4.48 6.40
N SER A 311 -23.51 4.70 5.11
CA SER A 311 -24.14 5.79 4.38
C SER A 311 -25.64 5.52 4.29
N THR A 312 -26.45 6.28 5.01
CA THR A 312 -27.87 6.35 4.76
C THR A 312 -28.07 7.20 3.51
N GLN A 313 -28.39 6.56 2.38
CA GLN A 313 -28.96 7.32 1.25
C GLN A 313 -30.29 7.91 1.72
N LYS A 314 -30.26 9.15 2.21
CA LYS A 314 -31.46 9.97 2.14
C LYS A 314 -31.64 10.26 0.64
N ASN A 315 -32.73 9.77 0.06
CA ASN A 315 -33.21 10.24 -1.21
C ASN A 315 -33.50 11.74 -1.07
N SER A 316 -32.49 12.57 -1.26
CA SER A 316 -32.70 13.98 -1.43
C SER A 316 -33.10 14.15 -2.90
N THR A 317 -34.38 14.31 -3.13
CA THR A 317 -34.89 14.98 -4.31
C THR A 317 -34.34 16.40 -4.31
N TYR A 318 -33.13 16.55 -4.84
CA TYR A 318 -32.56 17.86 -5.13
C TYR A 318 -33.18 18.32 -6.45
N SER A 319 -34.19 19.14 -6.38
CA SER A 319 -34.61 19.99 -7.51
C SER A 319 -33.60 21.10 -7.66
N PRO A 320 -32.89 21.24 -8.77
CA PRO A 320 -32.00 22.36 -8.98
C PRO A 320 -32.85 23.62 -9.16
N THR A 321 -32.91 24.49 -8.17
CA THR A 321 -33.29 25.88 -8.36
C THR A 321 -32.17 26.58 -9.11
N ILE A 322 -32.41 26.92 -10.36
CA ILE A 322 -31.53 27.75 -11.18
C ILE A 322 -31.54 29.16 -10.53
N PRO A 323 -30.39 29.70 -10.09
CA PRO A 323 -30.34 31.09 -9.68
C PRO A 323 -30.42 31.96 -10.93
N GLU A 324 -31.32 32.93 -10.92
CA GLU A 324 -31.39 33.99 -11.93
C GLU A 324 -30.06 34.73 -12.02
N THR A 325 -29.61 34.90 -13.26
CA THR A 325 -28.38 35.58 -13.64
C THR A 325 -28.40 37.04 -13.22
N THR A 326 -27.53 37.43 -12.29
CA THR A 326 -27.08 38.83 -12.19
C THR A 326 -25.76 38.98 -12.92
N ASN A 327 -25.78 39.89 -13.90
CA ASN A 327 -24.64 40.34 -14.67
C ASN A 327 -23.47 40.79 -13.79
N SER A 328 -22.31 40.18 -13.91
CA SER A 328 -21.05 40.75 -13.47
C SER A 328 -19.92 40.36 -14.44
N CYS A 329 -19.27 41.43 -14.92
CA CYS A 329 -18.19 41.42 -15.88
C CYS A 329 -16.96 40.59 -15.40
N CYS A 330 -16.65 39.50 -16.07
CA CYS A 330 -15.30 39.01 -16.24
C CYS A 330 -15.23 38.23 -17.56
N PRO A 331 -14.18 38.39 -18.39
CA PRO A 331 -14.07 37.67 -19.65
C PRO A 331 -13.81 36.17 -19.43
N PRO A 332 -14.29 35.30 -20.33
CA PRO A 332 -14.12 33.88 -20.19
C PRO A 332 -12.63 33.50 -20.35
N VAL A 333 -12.11 32.81 -19.34
CA VAL A 333 -10.81 32.11 -19.45
C VAL A 333 -11.00 30.96 -20.42
N GLN A 334 -10.31 31.02 -21.56
CA GLN A 334 -10.19 29.87 -22.47
C GLN A 334 -9.40 28.78 -21.76
N VAL A 335 -10.07 27.72 -21.36
CA VAL A 335 -9.43 26.49 -20.91
C VAL A 335 -9.04 25.71 -22.17
N SER A 336 -7.75 25.58 -22.42
CA SER A 336 -7.24 24.71 -23.47
C SER A 336 -7.55 23.25 -23.13
N ASN A 337 -8.20 22.56 -24.06
CA ASN A 337 -8.59 21.14 -23.94
C ASN A 337 -7.43 20.15 -24.11
N ASP A 338 -6.20 20.53 -23.82
CA ASP A 338 -5.01 19.69 -23.91
C ASP A 338 -4.45 19.35 -22.52
N LEU A 339 -5.22 18.63 -21.72
CA LEU A 339 -4.70 17.89 -20.58
C LEU A 339 -4.78 16.39 -20.89
N PRO A 340 -3.68 15.62 -20.73
CA PRO A 340 -3.60 14.20 -21.14
C PRO A 340 -4.27 13.22 -20.15
N PHE A 341 -5.38 13.59 -19.56
CA PHE A 341 -6.00 12.82 -18.45
C PHE A 341 -7.45 12.41 -18.67
N SER A 342 -7.86 12.24 -19.93
CA SER A 342 -9.21 11.71 -20.20
C SER A 342 -9.15 10.25 -20.67
N LYS A 343 -8.85 9.32 -19.75
CA LYS A 343 -9.28 7.91 -19.82
C LYS A 343 -9.28 7.29 -18.43
N SER A 344 -10.12 7.80 -17.53
CA SER A 344 -10.56 7.01 -16.38
C SER A 344 -11.55 5.99 -16.89
N ILE A 345 -11.17 4.72 -16.89
CA ILE A 345 -12.07 3.64 -17.28
C ILE A 345 -13.02 3.40 -16.10
N ILE A 346 -14.19 4.01 -16.16
CA ILE A 346 -15.38 3.37 -15.61
C ILE A 346 -15.58 2.15 -16.51
N ALA A 347 -15.54 0.92 -15.97
CA ALA A 347 -15.78 -0.28 -16.73
C ALA A 347 -17.19 -0.24 -17.32
N ASN A 348 -17.32 0.38 -18.48
CA ASN A 348 -18.50 0.31 -19.31
C ASN A 348 -18.36 -0.92 -20.20
N SER A 349 -19.39 -1.75 -20.14
CA SER A 349 -19.63 -2.94 -20.91
C SER A 349 -19.15 -2.85 -22.36
N LEU A 350 -18.36 -3.85 -22.74
CA LEU A 350 -17.98 -4.15 -24.09
C LEU A 350 -19.21 -4.35 -25.00
N GLU A 351 -19.33 -3.54 -26.02
CA GLU A 351 -20.07 -3.92 -27.21
C GLU A 351 -19.30 -5.05 -27.91
N SER A 352 -19.97 -6.20 -27.99
CA SER A 352 -19.56 -7.30 -28.83
C SER A 352 -19.57 -6.88 -30.30
N LYS A 353 -18.43 -6.75 -30.93
CA LYS A 353 -18.33 -6.82 -32.40
C LYS A 353 -17.88 -8.22 -32.79
N LYS A 354 -18.82 -8.89 -33.50
CA LYS A 354 -18.58 -10.07 -34.33
C LYS A 354 -17.45 -9.80 -35.34
N VAL A 355 -16.48 -10.66 -35.43
CA VAL A 355 -16.13 -11.47 -36.64
C VAL A 355 -15.37 -12.69 -36.11
#